data_ce5465a8173ed27ee511645e43871c43
#
_entry.id   ce5465a8173ed27ee511645e43871c43
#
_cell.length_a   1.000
_cell.length_b   1.000
_cell.length_c   1.000
_cell.angle_alpha   90.00
_cell.angle_beta   90.00
_cell.angle_gamma   90.00
#
_symmetry.space_group_name_H-M   'P 1'
#
loop_
_entity.id
_entity.type
_entity.pdbx_description
1 polymer ?
#
loop_
_entity_poly.entity_id
_entity_poly.type
_entity_poly.pdbx_seq_one_letter_code
_entity_poly.pdbx_strand_id
1 'polypeptide(L)'
;LVAQQADVADETIAAGTVISWSIPDQPTLTEGDSVVKGTTVVVNVSSGPAPRVIPDLTGKTLLEATAELTALGLVVAEAPSASHPEIASGKISVQLPLAGESLAKGGTVTVTVSSGQVFRPLPAIYRQKFDVVKRFLEQNGMVVGTVTGNKSRGLVSASIDGRVVRDFQRVVVGKKVDLKFP
;
A
#
# COMPACT_ATOMS: atom_id res chain seq x y z
N LEU A 1 3.76 -43.88 -21.73
CA LEU A 1 3.33 -43.00 -20.67
C LEU A 1 2.99 -41.64 -21.24
N VAL A 2 2.00 -40.97 -20.64
CA VAL A 2 1.65 -39.56 -20.91
C VAL A 2 1.96 -38.80 -19.64
N ALA A 3 2.87 -37.82 -19.69
CA ALA A 3 3.21 -37.00 -18.56
C ALA A 3 2.25 -35.79 -18.49
N GLN A 4 1.69 -35.53 -17.32
CA GLN A 4 0.91 -34.35 -17.01
C GLN A 4 1.62 -33.61 -15.86
N GLN A 5 2.01 -32.34 -16.08
CA GLN A 5 2.64 -31.54 -15.06
C GLN A 5 1.58 -30.87 -14.19
N ALA A 6 1.81 -30.86 -12.88
CA ALA A 6 1.09 -30.04 -11.91
C ALA A 6 2.10 -29.20 -11.14
N ASP A 7 1.89 -27.90 -11.09
CA ASP A 7 2.76 -26.99 -10.35
C ASP A 7 2.28 -26.91 -8.90
N VAL A 8 3.21 -27.14 -7.96
CA VAL A 8 2.95 -27.14 -6.52
C VAL A 8 3.95 -26.22 -5.84
N ALA A 9 3.47 -25.30 -5.01
CA ALA A 9 4.35 -24.45 -4.23
C ALA A 9 5.08 -25.27 -3.15
N ASP A 10 6.39 -25.08 -3.03
CA ASP A 10 7.23 -25.71 -2.01
C ASP A 10 8.23 -24.70 -1.43
N GLU A 11 8.33 -24.68 -0.10
CA GLU A 11 9.17 -23.69 0.61
C GLU A 11 10.67 -23.99 0.55
N THR A 12 11.04 -25.22 0.20
CA THR A 12 12.41 -25.75 0.29
C THR A 12 12.97 -26.22 -1.05
N ILE A 13 12.11 -26.74 -1.92
CA ILE A 13 12.49 -27.29 -3.21
C ILE A 13 12.49 -26.18 -4.27
N ALA A 14 13.59 -26.06 -4.99
CA ALA A 14 13.74 -25.05 -6.03
C ALA A 14 12.70 -25.21 -7.16
N ALA A 15 12.23 -24.08 -7.71
CA ALA A 15 11.31 -24.09 -8.84
C ALA A 15 11.85 -24.90 -10.01
N GLY A 16 10.99 -25.68 -10.67
CA GLY A 16 11.34 -26.56 -11.78
C GLY A 16 11.84 -27.96 -11.37
N THR A 17 11.95 -28.24 -10.06
CA THR A 17 12.35 -29.55 -9.54
C THR A 17 11.13 -30.45 -9.32
N VAL A 18 11.21 -31.71 -9.68
CA VAL A 18 10.15 -32.68 -9.41
C VAL A 18 10.08 -32.97 -7.91
N ILE A 19 8.91 -32.74 -7.30
CA ILE A 19 8.65 -33.05 -5.89
C ILE A 19 8.18 -34.49 -5.72
N SER A 20 7.25 -34.93 -6.56
CA SER A 20 6.64 -36.26 -6.51
C SER A 20 6.00 -36.59 -7.84
N TRP A 21 5.62 -37.82 -7.99
CA TRP A 21 4.80 -38.29 -9.09
C TRP A 21 3.69 -39.20 -8.58
N SER A 22 2.63 -39.34 -9.32
CA SER A 22 1.52 -40.24 -9.00
C SER A 22 0.82 -40.72 -10.27
N ILE A 23 0.16 -41.84 -10.15
CA ILE A 23 -0.75 -42.33 -11.17
C ILE A 23 -2.15 -42.31 -10.55
N PRO A 24 -3.06 -41.45 -11.02
CA PRO A 24 -4.36 -41.22 -10.35
C PRO A 24 -5.19 -42.52 -10.17
N ASP A 25 -5.13 -43.39 -11.16
CA ASP A 25 -5.89 -44.65 -11.15
C ASP A 25 -5.18 -45.78 -10.40
N GLN A 26 -3.94 -45.62 -9.99
CA GLN A 26 -3.09 -46.61 -9.34
C GLN A 26 -2.18 -45.98 -8.27
N PRO A 27 -2.74 -45.51 -7.16
CA PRO A 27 -1.99 -44.73 -6.17
C PRO A 27 -0.97 -45.51 -5.34
N THR A 28 -0.98 -46.84 -5.45
CA THR A 28 -0.08 -47.74 -4.69
C THR A 28 1.18 -48.14 -5.45
N LEU A 29 1.34 -47.70 -6.70
CA LEU A 29 2.53 -48.00 -7.49
C LEU A 29 3.75 -47.27 -6.98
N THR A 30 4.88 -47.95 -7.04
CA THR A 30 6.18 -47.43 -6.63
C THR A 30 7.17 -47.49 -7.80
N GLU A 31 8.34 -46.88 -7.60
CA GLU A 31 9.43 -46.98 -8.60
C GLU A 31 9.82 -48.44 -8.89
N GLY A 32 9.87 -48.75 -10.17
CA GLY A 32 10.16 -50.11 -10.65
C GLY A 32 8.92 -50.92 -11.06
N ASP A 33 7.72 -50.47 -10.73
CA ASP A 33 6.48 -51.16 -11.12
C ASP A 33 6.18 -50.99 -12.62
N SER A 34 5.51 -51.96 -13.20
CA SER A 34 5.13 -51.94 -14.61
C SER A 34 3.72 -51.40 -14.79
N VAL A 35 3.56 -50.53 -15.75
CA VAL A 35 2.26 -49.91 -16.08
C VAL A 35 1.92 -50.07 -17.54
N VAL A 36 0.63 -50.00 -17.88
CA VAL A 36 0.13 -50.13 -19.25
C VAL A 36 0.60 -48.95 -20.10
N LYS A 37 0.90 -49.24 -21.38
CA LYS A 37 1.24 -48.18 -22.34
C LYS A 37 0.08 -47.19 -22.48
N GLY A 38 0.40 -45.88 -22.37
CA GLY A 38 -0.58 -44.80 -22.42
C GLY A 38 -1.08 -44.33 -21.05
N THR A 39 -0.69 -44.99 -19.94
CA THR A 39 -1.01 -44.53 -18.58
C THR A 39 -0.56 -43.09 -18.37
N THR A 40 -1.43 -42.27 -17.78
CA THR A 40 -1.12 -40.90 -17.40
C THR A 40 -0.36 -40.88 -16.08
N VAL A 41 0.77 -40.21 -16.05
CA VAL A 41 1.57 -39.92 -14.84
C VAL A 41 1.48 -38.42 -14.54
N VAL A 42 0.98 -38.10 -13.37
CA VAL A 42 1.00 -36.71 -12.86
C VAL A 42 2.34 -36.48 -12.19
N VAL A 43 3.07 -35.48 -12.67
CA VAL A 43 4.37 -35.09 -12.12
C VAL A 43 4.19 -33.75 -11.42
N ASN A 44 4.33 -33.73 -10.09
CA ASN A 44 4.29 -32.52 -9.31
C ASN A 44 5.66 -31.83 -9.36
N VAL A 45 5.68 -30.66 -9.92
CA VAL A 45 6.90 -29.85 -10.09
C VAL A 45 6.82 -28.65 -9.15
N SER A 46 7.89 -28.40 -8.41
CA SER A 46 7.96 -27.21 -7.56
C SER A 46 7.83 -25.94 -8.38
N SER A 47 6.93 -25.05 -7.97
CA SER A 47 6.88 -23.67 -8.44
C SER A 47 7.73 -22.74 -7.57
N GLY A 48 8.43 -23.29 -6.57
CA GLY A 48 9.14 -22.54 -5.53
C GLY A 48 8.21 -22.07 -4.40
N PRO A 49 8.70 -21.22 -3.48
CA PRO A 49 7.92 -20.71 -2.37
C PRO A 49 6.66 -19.98 -2.82
N ALA A 50 5.55 -20.20 -2.13
CA ALA A 50 4.31 -19.50 -2.41
C ALA A 50 4.50 -17.96 -2.24
N PRO A 51 3.85 -17.12 -3.05
CA PRO A 51 3.85 -15.68 -2.84
C PRO A 51 3.25 -15.30 -1.49
N ARG A 52 3.76 -14.21 -0.90
CA ARG A 52 3.31 -13.65 0.37
C ARG A 52 2.41 -12.45 0.14
N VAL A 53 1.25 -12.44 0.76
CA VAL A 53 0.35 -11.28 0.74
C VAL A 53 0.90 -10.24 1.71
N ILE A 54 1.04 -9.02 1.23
CA ILE A 54 1.58 -7.88 2.00
C ILE A 54 0.50 -7.37 2.95
N PRO A 55 0.76 -7.29 4.27
CA PRO A 55 -0.17 -6.73 5.24
C PRO A 55 -0.27 -5.21 5.12
N ASP A 56 -1.32 -4.62 5.71
CA ASP A 56 -1.40 -3.18 5.90
C ASP A 56 -0.48 -2.74 7.05
N LEU A 57 0.51 -1.94 6.71
CA LEU A 57 1.51 -1.40 7.63
C LEU A 57 1.22 0.05 8.02
N THR A 58 0.18 0.67 7.45
CA THR A 58 -0.18 2.07 7.71
C THR A 58 -0.47 2.29 9.20
N GLY A 59 0.14 3.31 9.79
CA GLY A 59 -0.03 3.64 11.20
C GLY A 59 0.75 2.77 12.19
N LYS A 60 1.44 1.72 11.73
CA LYS A 60 2.38 0.92 12.54
C LYS A 60 3.73 1.63 12.68
N THR A 61 4.51 1.25 13.66
CA THR A 61 5.92 1.65 13.75
C THR A 61 6.78 0.83 12.80
N LEU A 62 7.97 1.33 12.49
CA LEU A 62 8.93 0.56 11.69
C LEU A 62 9.28 -0.78 12.34
N LEU A 63 9.39 -0.83 13.67
CA LEU A 63 9.66 -2.06 14.42
C LEU A 63 8.56 -3.10 14.27
N GLU A 64 7.29 -2.70 14.41
CA GLU A 64 6.12 -3.58 14.22
C GLU A 64 6.07 -4.12 12.79
N ALA A 65 6.26 -3.25 11.80
CA ALA A 65 6.26 -3.63 10.40
C ALA A 65 7.41 -4.59 10.06
N THR A 66 8.60 -4.34 10.60
CA THR A 66 9.76 -5.23 10.39
C THR A 66 9.50 -6.62 10.95
N ALA A 67 8.95 -6.72 12.16
CA ALA A 67 8.61 -8.00 12.76
C ALA A 67 7.58 -8.77 11.92
N GLU A 68 6.53 -8.10 11.45
CA GLU A 68 5.45 -8.69 10.67
C GLU A 68 5.94 -9.16 9.29
N LEU A 69 6.70 -8.33 8.57
CA LEU A 69 7.25 -8.70 7.27
C LEU A 69 8.31 -9.79 7.37
N THR A 70 9.16 -9.76 8.41
CA THR A 70 10.14 -10.82 8.65
C THR A 70 9.47 -12.17 8.92
N ALA A 71 8.36 -12.20 9.65
CA ALA A 71 7.58 -13.42 9.89
C ALA A 71 7.01 -14.01 8.56
N LEU A 72 6.76 -13.15 7.57
CA LEU A 72 6.34 -13.56 6.21
C LEU A 72 7.54 -13.90 5.30
N GLY A 73 8.77 -13.76 5.77
CA GLY A 73 9.97 -13.93 4.94
C GLY A 73 10.15 -12.82 3.90
N LEU A 74 9.64 -11.62 4.18
CA LEU A 74 9.80 -10.41 3.37
C LEU A 74 10.84 -9.47 4.01
N VAL A 75 11.39 -8.56 3.22
CA VAL A 75 12.42 -7.58 3.62
C VAL A 75 11.81 -6.19 3.69
N VAL A 76 12.18 -5.40 4.71
CA VAL A 76 11.80 -3.99 4.82
C VAL A 76 12.92 -3.10 4.26
N ALA A 77 12.55 -2.12 3.45
CA ALA A 77 13.40 -0.98 3.09
C ALA A 77 12.73 0.31 3.53
N GLU A 78 13.49 1.22 4.13
CA GLU A 78 12.99 2.54 4.54
C GLU A 78 13.32 3.59 3.50
N ALA A 79 12.30 4.27 3.00
CA ALA A 79 12.44 5.46 2.17
C ALA A 79 12.61 6.72 3.05
N PRO A 80 13.11 7.84 2.51
CA PRO A 80 13.20 9.10 3.24
C PRO A 80 11.86 9.47 3.89
N SER A 81 11.90 9.90 5.15
CA SER A 81 10.70 10.30 5.88
C SER A 81 10.02 11.51 5.26
N ALA A 82 8.70 11.55 5.30
CA ALA A 82 7.89 12.64 4.76
C ALA A 82 6.85 13.11 5.76
N SER A 83 6.47 14.39 5.69
CA SER A 83 5.38 14.90 6.51
C SER A 83 4.03 14.32 6.06
N HIS A 84 3.15 14.06 7.03
CA HIS A 84 1.80 13.57 6.74
C HIS A 84 0.76 14.33 7.57
N PRO A 85 -0.37 14.75 6.96
CA PRO A 85 -1.36 15.59 7.65
C PRO A 85 -2.12 14.87 8.76
N GLU A 86 -2.17 13.55 8.75
CA GLU A 86 -2.99 12.74 9.68
C GLU A 86 -2.19 11.72 10.46
N ILE A 87 -1.11 11.18 9.87
CA ILE A 87 -0.31 10.13 10.50
C ILE A 87 0.76 10.76 11.39
N ALA A 88 0.80 10.34 12.65
CA ALA A 88 1.74 10.84 13.64
C ALA A 88 3.20 10.52 13.26
N SER A 89 4.13 11.34 13.76
CA SER A 89 5.57 11.10 13.60
C SER A 89 5.97 9.71 14.12
N GLY A 90 6.86 9.03 13.40
CA GLY A 90 7.34 7.69 13.74
C GLY A 90 6.43 6.54 13.29
N LYS A 91 5.32 6.84 12.64
CA LYS A 91 4.40 5.85 12.07
C LYS A 91 4.53 5.76 10.55
N ILE A 92 4.32 4.60 9.98
CA ILE A 92 4.35 4.38 8.53
C ILE A 92 3.17 5.10 7.88
N SER A 93 3.47 5.92 6.88
CA SER A 93 2.48 6.70 6.13
C SER A 93 2.23 6.15 4.73
N VAL A 94 3.22 5.50 4.13
CA VAL A 94 3.14 4.92 2.78
C VAL A 94 3.89 3.60 2.78
N GLN A 95 3.39 2.63 2.03
CA GLN A 95 4.08 1.38 1.74
C GLN A 95 3.99 1.07 0.25
N LEU A 96 5.02 0.45 -0.29
CA LEU A 96 5.07 -0.07 -1.66
C LEU A 96 5.81 -1.43 -1.65
N PRO A 97 5.22 -2.48 -2.23
CA PRO A 97 3.88 -2.55 -2.85
C PRO A 97 2.74 -2.34 -1.86
N LEU A 98 1.52 -2.17 -2.35
CA LEU A 98 0.35 -1.87 -1.53
C LEU A 98 -0.09 -3.09 -0.69
N ALA A 99 -0.83 -2.83 0.37
CA ALA A 99 -1.48 -3.88 1.16
C ALA A 99 -2.40 -4.74 0.27
N GLY A 100 -2.36 -6.05 0.46
CA GLY A 100 -3.10 -7.03 -0.34
C GLY A 100 -2.40 -7.48 -1.63
N GLU A 101 -1.35 -6.80 -2.08
CA GLU A 101 -0.52 -7.29 -3.19
C GLU A 101 0.34 -8.47 -2.74
N SER A 102 0.82 -9.26 -3.72
CA SER A 102 1.63 -10.45 -3.46
C SER A 102 3.07 -10.24 -3.91
N LEU A 103 4.01 -10.65 -3.07
CA LEU A 103 5.44 -10.68 -3.35
C LEU A 103 6.01 -12.09 -3.22
N ALA A 104 7.03 -12.38 -3.99
CA ALA A 104 7.83 -13.58 -3.78
C ALA A 104 8.53 -13.53 -2.42
N LYS A 105 8.79 -14.69 -1.80
CA LYS A 105 9.60 -14.79 -0.58
C LYS A 105 10.96 -14.10 -0.77
N GLY A 106 11.37 -13.31 0.21
CA GLY A 106 12.55 -12.45 0.14
C GLY A 106 12.32 -11.12 -0.59
N GLY A 107 11.12 -10.88 -1.12
CA GLY A 107 10.78 -9.60 -1.75
C GLY A 107 10.81 -8.43 -0.78
N THR A 108 11.07 -7.23 -1.30
CA THR A 108 11.25 -6.02 -0.49
C THR A 108 9.99 -5.17 -0.47
N VAL A 109 9.55 -4.79 0.70
CA VAL A 109 8.50 -3.78 0.94
C VAL A 109 9.18 -2.49 1.38
N THR A 110 9.00 -1.43 0.59
CA THR A 110 9.52 -0.10 0.93
C THR A 110 8.47 0.67 1.72
N VAL A 111 8.86 1.23 2.86
CA VAL A 111 7.98 2.01 3.73
C VAL A 111 8.50 3.42 3.91
N THR A 112 7.58 4.39 3.97
CA THR A 112 7.89 5.79 4.32
C THR A 112 7.35 6.07 5.72
N VAL A 113 8.23 6.50 6.62
CA VAL A 113 7.86 6.88 7.98
C VAL A 113 7.44 8.35 8.00
N SER A 114 6.32 8.66 8.64
CA SER A 114 5.86 10.03 8.83
C SER A 114 6.79 10.79 9.76
N SER A 115 7.21 11.99 9.36
CA SER A 115 7.85 12.97 10.23
C SER A 115 6.84 13.80 11.04
N GLY A 116 5.55 13.52 10.90
CA GLY A 116 4.44 14.19 11.55
C GLY A 116 3.86 15.35 10.75
N GLN A 117 3.06 16.16 11.42
CA GLN A 117 2.33 17.26 10.82
C GLN A 117 3.21 18.51 10.67
N VAL A 118 3.13 19.14 9.52
CA VAL A 118 3.71 20.46 9.27
C VAL A 118 2.61 21.51 9.36
N PHE A 119 2.84 22.58 10.12
CA PHE A 119 1.89 23.67 10.28
C PHE A 119 2.36 24.91 9.52
N ARG A 120 1.45 25.55 8.80
CA ARG A 120 1.66 26.87 8.18
C ARG A 120 0.52 27.82 8.52
N PRO A 121 0.77 29.12 8.58
CA PRO A 121 -0.31 30.09 8.72
C PRO A 121 -1.20 30.06 7.47
N LEU A 122 -2.50 30.10 7.68
CA LEU A 122 -3.44 30.28 6.59
C LEU A 122 -3.21 31.69 5.98
N PRO A 123 -3.06 31.83 4.66
CA PRO A 123 -2.92 33.15 4.05
C PRO A 123 -4.18 34.00 4.21
N ALA A 124 -4.10 35.26 3.93
CA ALA A 124 -5.26 36.16 3.93
C ALA A 124 -6.19 35.84 2.75
N ILE A 125 -7.20 35.03 2.99
CA ILE A 125 -8.12 34.51 1.96
C ILE A 125 -9.52 35.09 2.04
N TYR A 126 -9.92 35.63 3.17
CA TYR A 126 -11.26 36.18 3.32
C TYR A 126 -11.48 37.40 2.40
N ARG A 127 -12.68 37.52 1.88
CA ARG A 127 -13.09 38.55 0.91
C ARG A 127 -12.39 38.44 -0.47
N GLN A 128 -11.50 37.46 -0.68
CA GLN A 128 -10.86 37.23 -1.96
C GLN A 128 -11.75 36.36 -2.86
N LYS A 129 -11.60 36.51 -4.19
CA LYS A 129 -12.26 35.67 -5.18
C LYS A 129 -11.65 34.25 -5.20
N PHE A 130 -12.40 33.30 -5.70
CA PHE A 130 -12.01 31.88 -5.67
C PHE A 130 -10.61 31.61 -6.26
N ASP A 131 -10.29 32.17 -7.43
CA ASP A 131 -8.99 31.91 -8.08
C ASP A 131 -7.80 32.40 -7.25
N VAL A 132 -7.96 33.53 -6.54
CA VAL A 132 -6.94 34.05 -5.63
C VAL A 132 -6.81 33.15 -4.41
N VAL A 133 -7.94 32.74 -3.81
CA VAL A 133 -7.96 31.84 -2.67
C VAL A 133 -7.32 30.49 -3.02
N LYS A 134 -7.72 29.91 -4.15
CA LYS A 134 -7.17 28.64 -4.63
C LYS A 134 -5.64 28.72 -4.73
N ARG A 135 -5.11 29.70 -5.47
CA ARG A 135 -3.68 29.89 -5.64
C ARG A 135 -2.94 30.07 -4.31
N PHE A 136 -3.49 30.85 -3.38
CA PHE A 136 -2.88 31.09 -2.08
C PHE A 136 -2.83 29.82 -1.23
N LEU A 137 -3.88 29.01 -1.23
CA LEU A 137 -3.92 27.75 -0.51
C LEU A 137 -2.90 26.76 -1.08
N GLU A 138 -2.88 26.58 -2.40
CA GLU A 138 -1.96 25.67 -3.08
C GLU A 138 -0.49 26.05 -2.88
N GLN A 139 -0.15 27.35 -2.98
CA GLN A 139 1.20 27.85 -2.70
C GLN A 139 1.66 27.60 -1.25
N ASN A 140 0.73 27.49 -0.32
CA ASN A 140 1.02 27.18 1.08
C ASN A 140 0.86 25.68 1.42
N GLY A 141 0.73 24.83 0.40
CA GLY A 141 0.65 23.38 0.56
C GLY A 141 -0.67 22.90 1.14
N MET A 142 -1.74 23.69 1.02
CA MET A 142 -3.10 23.31 1.42
C MET A 142 -3.89 22.83 0.20
N VAL A 143 -4.89 21.99 0.43
CA VAL A 143 -5.74 21.44 -0.64
C VAL A 143 -7.10 22.12 -0.60
N VAL A 144 -7.61 22.54 -1.76
CA VAL A 144 -8.98 23.04 -1.86
C VAL A 144 -9.95 21.86 -1.72
N GLY A 145 -10.83 21.93 -0.72
CA GLY A 145 -11.88 20.96 -0.47
C GLY A 145 -13.18 21.28 -1.21
N THR A 146 -14.31 21.17 -0.52
CA THR A 146 -15.63 21.49 -1.06
C THR A 146 -15.77 23.01 -1.27
N VAL A 147 -16.30 23.41 -2.42
CA VAL A 147 -16.52 24.82 -2.74
C VAL A 147 -18.00 25.07 -2.99
N THR A 148 -18.60 25.98 -2.23
CA THR A 148 -20.03 26.34 -2.33
C THR A 148 -20.22 27.83 -2.57
N GLY A 149 -21.32 28.22 -3.19
CA GLY A 149 -21.70 29.61 -3.46
C GLY A 149 -21.10 30.23 -4.73
N ASN A 150 -21.25 31.53 -4.87
CA ASN A 150 -20.85 32.28 -6.07
C ASN A 150 -19.35 32.66 -6.01
N LYS A 151 -18.54 31.93 -6.77
CA LYS A 151 -17.07 32.07 -6.83
C LYS A 151 -16.57 33.45 -7.30
N SER A 152 -17.43 34.24 -7.95
CA SER A 152 -17.08 35.59 -8.41
C SER A 152 -17.11 36.63 -7.27
N ARG A 153 -17.70 36.28 -6.13
CA ARG A 153 -17.76 37.11 -4.93
C ARG A 153 -16.62 36.75 -3.96
N GLY A 154 -16.42 37.56 -2.95
CA GLY A 154 -15.38 37.32 -1.95
C GLY A 154 -15.73 36.20 -1.00
N LEU A 155 -14.74 35.42 -0.58
CA LEU A 155 -14.88 34.33 0.39
C LEU A 155 -15.48 34.85 1.71
N VAL A 156 -16.49 34.16 2.23
CA VAL A 156 -17.14 34.50 3.50
C VAL A 156 -16.80 33.51 4.63
N SER A 157 -16.52 32.28 4.31
CA SER A 157 -16.14 31.30 5.32
C SER A 157 -15.18 30.25 4.74
N ALA A 158 -14.23 29.82 5.55
CA ALA A 158 -13.37 28.67 5.29
C ALA A 158 -13.42 27.73 6.50
N SER A 159 -13.38 26.41 6.26
CA SER A 159 -13.35 25.42 7.33
C SER A 159 -12.39 24.26 7.01
N ILE A 160 -11.88 23.64 8.06
CA ILE A 160 -11.08 22.42 8.00
C ILE A 160 -11.70 21.44 8.97
N ASP A 161 -12.01 20.22 8.50
CA ASP A 161 -12.68 19.17 9.29
C ASP A 161 -13.95 19.71 10.00
N GLY A 162 -14.74 20.57 9.30
CA GLY A 162 -15.97 21.18 9.81
C GLY A 162 -15.76 22.37 10.77
N ARG A 163 -14.53 22.70 11.15
CA ARG A 163 -14.22 23.84 12.02
C ARG A 163 -13.84 25.06 11.21
N VAL A 164 -14.50 26.18 11.49
CA VAL A 164 -14.17 27.47 10.84
C VAL A 164 -12.75 27.89 11.19
N VAL A 165 -11.99 28.26 10.17
CA VAL A 165 -10.61 28.77 10.30
C VAL A 165 -10.56 30.23 9.88
N ARG A 166 -9.59 30.98 10.40
CA ARG A 166 -9.42 32.40 10.14
C ARG A 166 -8.09 32.69 9.44
N ASP A 167 -7.99 33.83 8.80
CA ASP A 167 -6.71 34.33 8.25
C ASP A 167 -5.61 34.27 9.32
N PHE A 168 -4.41 33.88 8.90
CA PHE A 168 -3.20 33.74 9.73
C PHE A 168 -3.27 32.66 10.83
N GLN A 169 -4.38 31.93 10.97
CA GLN A 169 -4.43 30.78 11.86
C GLN A 169 -3.49 29.68 11.37
N ARG A 170 -2.72 29.05 12.28
CA ARG A 170 -1.87 27.91 11.94
C ARG A 170 -2.72 26.69 11.63
N VAL A 171 -2.52 26.14 10.45
CA VAL A 171 -3.23 24.95 9.96
C VAL A 171 -2.24 23.91 9.47
N VAL A 172 -2.66 22.65 9.49
CA VAL A 172 -1.83 21.53 9.01
C VAL A 172 -1.73 21.56 7.50
N VAL A 173 -0.51 21.48 6.96
CA VAL A 173 -0.23 21.37 5.52
C VAL A 173 -0.82 20.06 5.00
N GLY A 174 -1.42 20.08 3.80
CA GLY A 174 -2.07 18.92 3.18
C GLY A 174 -3.54 18.74 3.56
N LYS A 175 -4.07 19.42 4.59
CA LYS A 175 -5.49 19.39 4.92
C LYS A 175 -6.34 20.08 3.86
N LYS A 176 -7.55 19.53 3.65
CA LYS A 176 -8.56 20.13 2.77
C LYS A 176 -9.20 21.34 3.45
N VAL A 177 -9.26 22.46 2.73
CA VAL A 177 -9.93 23.68 3.16
C VAL A 177 -11.22 23.83 2.37
N ASP A 178 -12.35 23.68 3.04
CA ASP A 178 -13.67 23.89 2.45
C ASP A 178 -13.99 25.38 2.40
N LEU A 179 -14.53 25.86 1.30
CA LEU A 179 -14.72 27.26 1.00
C LEU A 179 -16.19 27.58 0.76
N LYS A 180 -16.71 28.60 1.42
CA LYS A 180 -18.08 29.11 1.21
C LYS A 180 -18.05 30.55 0.72
N PHE A 181 -18.63 30.76 -0.44
CA PHE A 181 -18.88 32.06 -1.04
C PHE A 181 -20.36 32.44 -0.87
N PRO A 182 -20.74 33.72 -0.98
CA PRO A 182 -22.12 34.18 -0.85
C PRO A 182 -23.05 33.53 -1.87
#